data_b73faf14a8c43b6e8c04531d0c4f1608
#
_entry.id   b73faf14a8c43b6e8c04531d0c4f1608
#
_cell.length_a   1.000
_cell.length_b   1.000
_cell.length_c   1.000
_cell.angle_alpha   90.00
_cell.angle_beta   90.00
_cell.angle_gamma   90.00
#
_symmetry.space_group_name_H-M   'P 1'
#
loop_
_entity.id
_entity.type
_entity.pdbx_description
1 polymer ?
#
loop_
_entity_poly.entity_id
_entity_poly.type
_entity_poly.pdbx_seq_one_letter_code
_entity_poly.pdbx_strand_id
1 'polypeptide(L)'
;MDPQRFQAIDPWKSEDLVFKRRNLPHLEVPGATYFVTFRCCAKIALPPEARDLVMAAIRACDRTSIDLDAAVVMPNHVHAIFRLIDTHKLGNVLQRIKGRSARQINQVLKTDGAVWMDESFDHIIRHEAELQEKIEYIR
;
A
#
# COMPACT_ATOMS: atom_id res chain seq x y z
N MET A 1 -14.99 11.06 4.60
CA MET A 1 -14.59 10.63 3.24
C MET A 1 -15.46 11.34 2.21
N ASP A 2 -14.85 11.82 1.16
CA ASP A 2 -15.56 12.45 0.05
C ASP A 2 -16.29 11.39 -0.78
N PRO A 3 -17.63 11.41 -0.86
CA PRO A 3 -18.36 10.40 -1.61
C PRO A 3 -18.10 10.45 -3.13
N GLN A 4 -17.60 11.58 -3.66
CA GLN A 4 -17.24 11.68 -5.08
C GLN A 4 -15.89 11.03 -5.39
N ARG A 5 -15.09 10.80 -4.39
CA ARG A 5 -13.76 10.23 -4.55
C ARG A 5 -13.79 8.75 -4.85
N PHE A 6 -14.69 8.01 -4.20
CA PHE A 6 -14.78 6.57 -4.39
C PHE A 6 -15.58 6.23 -5.64
N GLN A 7 -15.01 5.37 -6.48
CA GLN A 7 -15.68 4.82 -7.64
C GLN A 7 -15.68 3.31 -7.55
N ALA A 8 -16.87 2.73 -7.61
CA ALA A 8 -17.01 1.27 -7.61
C ALA A 8 -16.65 0.76 -9.01
N ILE A 9 -15.62 -0.05 -9.10
CA ILE A 9 -15.12 -0.63 -10.34
C ILE A 9 -15.16 -2.15 -10.21
N ASP A 10 -15.81 -2.81 -11.16
CA ASP A 10 -15.72 -4.26 -11.27
C ASP A 10 -14.48 -4.59 -12.11
N PRO A 11 -13.41 -5.10 -11.49
CA PRO A 11 -12.15 -5.34 -12.19
C PRO A 11 -12.26 -6.40 -13.28
N TRP A 12 -13.26 -7.28 -13.20
CA TRP A 12 -13.45 -8.35 -14.18
C TRP A 12 -14.21 -7.89 -15.42
N LYS A 13 -14.87 -6.74 -15.35
CA LYS A 13 -15.65 -6.17 -16.45
C LYS A 13 -15.02 -4.92 -17.06
N SER A 14 -13.95 -4.40 -16.44
CA SER A 14 -13.30 -3.18 -16.90
C SER A 14 -12.40 -3.47 -18.09
N GLU A 15 -12.51 -2.64 -19.13
CA GLU A 15 -11.58 -2.66 -20.25
C GLU A 15 -10.20 -2.13 -19.86
N ASP A 16 -10.12 -1.43 -18.72
CA ASP A 16 -8.87 -0.90 -18.19
C ASP A 16 -8.09 -1.90 -17.35
N LEU A 17 -8.60 -3.13 -17.24
CA LEU A 17 -7.95 -4.17 -16.45
C LEU A 17 -6.60 -4.55 -17.06
N VAL A 18 -5.55 -4.47 -16.24
CA VAL A 18 -4.20 -4.83 -16.64
C VAL A 18 -3.68 -5.93 -15.74
N PHE A 19 -3.28 -7.06 -16.34
CA PHE A 19 -2.62 -8.14 -15.63
C PHE A 19 -1.11 -8.02 -15.77
N LYS A 20 -0.41 -8.03 -14.65
CA LYS A 20 1.04 -8.13 -14.62
C LYS A 20 1.45 -9.53 -14.21
N ARG A 21 2.29 -10.15 -15.04
CA ARG A 21 2.84 -11.48 -14.76
C ARG A 21 4.01 -11.34 -13.80
N ARG A 22 3.78 -11.75 -12.57
CA ARG A 22 4.80 -11.88 -11.53
C ARG A 22 4.45 -13.09 -10.69
N ASN A 23 5.19 -13.35 -9.62
CA ASN A 23 4.91 -14.45 -8.70
C ASN A 23 3.50 -14.37 -8.14
N LEU A 24 3.02 -13.16 -7.86
CA LEU A 24 1.61 -12.89 -7.57
C LEU A 24 1.09 -11.93 -8.62
N PRO A 25 0.00 -12.29 -9.32
CA PRO A 25 -0.57 -11.35 -10.29
C PRO A 25 -1.20 -10.16 -9.57
N HIS A 26 -0.77 -8.97 -9.95
CA HIS A 26 -1.35 -7.73 -9.47
C HIS A 26 -2.30 -7.18 -10.52
N LEU A 27 -3.53 -6.89 -10.11
CA LEU A 27 -4.51 -6.25 -10.97
C LEU A 27 -4.34 -4.74 -10.83
N GLU A 28 -4.09 -4.07 -11.95
CA GLU A 28 -4.07 -2.61 -11.99
C GLU A 28 -5.24 -2.11 -12.80
N VAL A 29 -6.15 -1.40 -12.12
CA VAL A 29 -7.32 -0.80 -12.75
C VAL A 29 -7.28 0.71 -12.46
N PRO A 30 -7.17 1.56 -13.50
CA PRO A 30 -7.14 3.00 -13.30
C PRO A 30 -8.36 3.50 -12.51
N GLY A 31 -8.14 4.34 -11.53
CA GLY A 31 -9.19 4.90 -10.69
C GLY A 31 -9.69 3.99 -9.58
N ALA A 32 -9.19 2.76 -9.49
CA ALA A 32 -9.59 1.84 -8.44
C ALA A 32 -8.98 2.20 -7.08
N THR A 33 -9.66 1.81 -6.02
CA THR A 33 -9.17 1.90 -4.66
C THR A 33 -8.59 0.56 -4.25
N TYR A 34 -7.36 0.57 -3.75
CA TYR A 34 -6.64 -0.63 -3.36
C TYR A 34 -6.55 -0.74 -1.85
N PHE A 35 -6.74 -1.96 -1.36
CA PHE A 35 -6.34 -2.37 -0.02
C PHE A 35 -5.05 -3.17 -0.15
N VAL A 36 -3.98 -2.68 0.46
CA VAL A 36 -2.64 -3.26 0.29
C VAL A 36 -2.11 -3.71 1.63
N THR A 37 -1.49 -4.89 1.65
CA THR A 37 -0.78 -5.41 2.82
C THR A 37 0.61 -5.82 2.40
N PHE A 38 1.63 -5.38 3.15
CA PHE A 38 2.99 -5.90 2.97
C PHE A 38 3.62 -6.16 4.33
N ARG A 39 4.54 -7.13 4.35
CA ARG A 39 5.08 -7.68 5.59
C ARG A 39 6.58 -7.53 5.66
N CYS A 40 7.08 -7.42 6.89
CA CYS A 40 8.50 -7.53 7.16
C CYS A 40 9.01 -8.94 6.88
N CYS A 41 10.30 -9.05 6.59
CA CYS A 41 10.97 -10.35 6.58
C CYS A 41 10.83 -11.03 7.94
N ALA A 42 10.94 -12.36 7.95
CA ALA A 42 10.79 -13.15 9.16
C ALA A 42 11.72 -12.63 10.29
N LYS A 43 11.23 -12.63 11.52
CA LYS A 43 11.95 -12.22 12.72
C LYS A 43 12.22 -10.72 12.85
N ILE A 44 11.72 -9.89 11.93
CA ILE A 44 11.81 -8.45 12.07
C ILE A 44 10.55 -7.93 12.76
N ALA A 45 10.76 -7.18 13.85
CA ALA A 45 9.69 -6.46 14.53
C ALA A 45 10.09 -4.98 14.59
N LEU A 46 9.26 -4.12 14.03
CA LEU A 46 9.54 -2.69 13.94
C LEU A 46 9.24 -2.01 15.27
N PRO A 47 10.24 -1.37 15.89
CA PRO A 47 9.97 -0.52 17.06
C PRO A 47 9.22 0.75 16.65
N PRO A 48 8.67 1.52 17.62
CA PRO A 48 7.86 2.69 17.28
C PRO A 48 8.53 3.70 16.34
N GLU A 49 9.82 3.99 16.53
CA GLU A 49 10.53 4.93 15.65
C GLU A 49 10.64 4.41 14.22
N ALA A 50 10.79 3.10 14.04
CA ALA A 50 10.81 2.51 12.70
C ALA A 50 9.42 2.55 12.06
N ARG A 51 8.37 2.30 12.84
CA ARG A 51 6.99 2.41 12.34
C ARG A 51 6.66 3.82 11.90
N ASP A 52 7.15 4.83 12.61
CA ASP A 52 6.97 6.23 12.22
C ASP A 52 7.65 6.54 10.89
N LEU A 53 8.83 5.95 10.64
CA LEU A 53 9.52 6.12 9.36
C LEU A 53 8.73 5.51 8.20
N VAL A 54 8.11 4.36 8.42
CA VAL A 54 7.24 3.75 7.41
C VAL A 54 6.04 4.62 7.11
N MET A 55 5.37 5.12 8.16
CA MET A 55 4.22 6.00 7.99
C MET A 55 4.62 7.29 7.25
N ALA A 56 5.77 7.85 7.56
CA ALA A 56 6.27 9.04 6.86
C ALA A 56 6.51 8.75 5.37
N ALA A 57 7.04 7.57 5.04
CA ALA A 57 7.24 7.18 3.64
C ALA A 57 5.91 7.06 2.89
N ILE A 58 4.88 6.52 3.55
CA ILE A 58 3.54 6.43 2.96
C ILE A 58 2.96 7.83 2.76
N ARG A 59 3.03 8.67 3.77
CA ARG A 59 2.50 10.05 3.70
C ARG A 59 3.21 10.90 2.65
N ALA A 60 4.48 10.63 2.40
CA ALA A 60 5.22 11.35 1.36
C ALA A 60 4.68 11.09 -0.04
N CYS A 61 3.99 9.96 -0.24
CA CYS A 61 3.34 9.64 -1.50
C CYS A 61 1.94 10.25 -1.63
N ASP A 62 1.33 10.65 -0.51
CA ASP A 62 -0.03 11.20 -0.52
C ASP A 62 -0.06 12.51 -1.30
N ARG A 63 -1.08 12.65 -2.15
CA ARG A 63 -1.31 13.79 -3.05
C ARG A 63 -0.29 13.92 -4.19
N THR A 64 0.71 13.06 -4.25
CA THR A 64 1.67 13.04 -5.38
C THR A 64 1.46 11.83 -6.27
N SER A 65 1.59 10.63 -5.72
CA SER A 65 1.41 9.39 -6.47
C SER A 65 0.18 8.61 -6.03
N ILE A 66 -0.30 8.85 -4.82
CA ILE A 66 -1.51 8.21 -4.29
C ILE A 66 -2.43 9.23 -3.64
N ASP A 67 -3.66 8.80 -3.49
CA ASP A 67 -4.69 9.49 -2.71
C ASP A 67 -5.00 8.58 -1.53
N LEU A 68 -4.46 8.91 -0.36
CA LEU A 68 -4.44 8.02 0.80
C LEU A 68 -5.74 8.16 1.60
N ASP A 69 -6.42 7.04 1.84
CA ASP A 69 -7.61 7.00 2.71
C ASP A 69 -7.26 6.62 4.14
N ALA A 70 -6.42 5.61 4.30
CA ALA A 70 -6.06 5.11 5.62
C ALA A 70 -4.78 4.29 5.54
N ALA A 71 -4.03 4.25 6.63
CA ALA A 71 -2.87 3.39 6.76
C ALA A 71 -2.61 3.09 8.22
N VAL A 72 -2.11 1.89 8.48
CA VAL A 72 -1.62 1.50 9.80
C VAL A 72 -0.32 0.71 9.64
N VAL A 73 0.65 1.01 10.48
CA VAL A 73 1.92 0.29 10.52
C VAL A 73 1.98 -0.49 11.80
N MET A 74 1.93 -1.82 11.66
CA MET A 74 2.04 -2.76 12.77
C MET A 74 3.50 -3.19 12.94
N PRO A 75 3.87 -3.86 14.03
CA PRO A 75 5.27 -4.26 14.22
C PRO A 75 5.86 -5.12 13.11
N ASN A 76 5.04 -5.91 12.42
CA ASN A 76 5.54 -6.84 11.40
C ASN A 76 4.84 -6.73 10.04
N HIS A 77 3.90 -5.79 9.88
CA HIS A 77 3.19 -5.60 8.61
C HIS A 77 2.54 -4.24 8.54
N VAL A 78 2.08 -3.90 7.34
CA VAL A 78 1.44 -2.63 7.03
C VAL A 78 0.16 -2.90 6.27
N HIS A 79 -0.89 -2.15 6.60
CA HIS A 79 -2.11 -2.06 5.78
C HIS A 79 -2.27 -0.62 5.31
N ALA A 80 -2.60 -0.45 4.05
CA ALA A 80 -2.89 0.87 3.50
C ALA A 80 -4.04 0.79 2.51
N ILE A 81 -4.86 1.86 2.47
CA ILE A 81 -5.95 1.99 1.52
C ILE A 81 -5.72 3.28 0.76
N PHE A 82 -5.60 3.18 -0.55
CA PHE A 82 -5.36 4.35 -1.38
C PHE A 82 -5.79 4.12 -2.82
N ARG A 83 -5.89 5.23 -3.55
CA ARG A 83 -6.11 5.26 -4.99
C ARG A 83 -4.87 5.83 -5.66
N LEU A 84 -4.52 5.29 -6.83
CA LEU A 84 -3.40 5.79 -7.61
C LEU A 84 -3.78 7.10 -8.31
N ILE A 85 -2.85 8.05 -8.33
CA ILE A 85 -3.02 9.32 -9.02
C ILE A 85 -2.40 9.22 -10.41
N ASP A 86 -3.13 9.70 -11.42
CA ASP A 86 -2.69 9.78 -12.80
C ASP A 86 -2.14 8.45 -13.33
N THR A 87 -0.91 8.47 -13.83
CA THR A 87 -0.27 7.32 -14.47
C THR A 87 0.62 6.52 -13.52
N HIS A 88 0.59 6.81 -12.22
CA HIS A 88 1.38 6.07 -11.25
C HIS A 88 0.91 4.62 -11.16
N LYS A 89 1.86 3.72 -11.00
CA LYS A 89 1.59 2.28 -10.94
C LYS A 89 1.78 1.75 -9.54
N LEU A 90 0.93 0.80 -9.15
CA LEU A 90 0.94 0.22 -7.82
C LEU A 90 2.32 -0.34 -7.44
N GLY A 91 2.93 -1.13 -8.32
CA GLY A 91 4.24 -1.71 -8.06
C GLY A 91 5.32 -0.66 -7.82
N ASN A 92 5.30 0.43 -8.57
CA ASN A 92 6.28 1.52 -8.40
C ASN A 92 6.08 2.27 -7.10
N VAL A 93 4.83 2.51 -6.70
CA VAL A 93 4.51 3.15 -5.43
C VAL A 93 4.98 2.30 -4.26
N LEU A 94 4.66 1.00 -4.28
CA LEU A 94 5.07 0.08 -3.21
C LEU A 94 6.59 -0.06 -3.14
N GLN A 95 7.26 -0.12 -4.28
CA GLN A 95 8.72 -0.19 -4.33
C GLN A 95 9.36 1.05 -3.70
N ARG A 96 8.81 2.23 -3.96
CA ARG A 96 9.29 3.48 -3.39
C ARG A 96 9.10 3.51 -1.87
N ILE A 97 7.93 3.14 -1.39
CA ILE A 97 7.64 3.09 0.05
C ILE A 97 8.57 2.11 0.76
N LYS A 98 8.68 0.90 0.23
CA LYS A 98 9.52 -0.15 0.81
C LYS A 98 11.01 0.23 0.76
N GLY A 99 11.48 0.72 -0.38
CA GLY A 99 12.89 1.07 -0.55
C GLY A 99 13.32 2.22 0.36
N ARG A 100 12.52 3.28 0.41
CA ARG A 100 12.82 4.43 1.25
C ARG A 100 12.78 4.08 2.74
N SER A 101 11.73 3.39 3.17
CA SER A 101 11.58 3.02 4.57
C SER A 101 12.67 2.04 5.01
N ALA A 102 13.02 1.06 4.17
CA ALA A 102 14.07 0.10 4.49
C ALA A 102 15.41 0.78 4.72
N ARG A 103 15.79 1.73 3.85
CA ARG A 103 17.04 2.47 4.02
C ARG A 103 17.06 3.25 5.34
N GLN A 104 15.98 3.96 5.64
CA GLN A 104 15.89 4.75 6.85
C GLN A 104 15.87 3.89 8.11
N ILE A 105 15.16 2.77 8.07
CA ILE A 105 15.11 1.82 9.19
C ILE A 105 16.49 1.26 9.46
N ASN A 106 17.20 0.83 8.43
CA ASN A 106 18.55 0.29 8.58
C ASN A 106 19.52 1.33 9.15
N GLN A 107 19.39 2.59 8.76
CA GLN A 107 20.20 3.67 9.33
C GLN A 107 19.92 3.88 10.82
N VAL A 108 18.65 3.94 11.19
CA VAL A 108 18.26 4.21 12.59
C VAL A 108 18.59 3.05 13.50
N LEU A 109 18.32 1.83 13.07
CA LEU A 109 18.54 0.63 13.87
C LEU A 109 19.97 0.09 13.73
N LYS A 110 20.80 0.69 12.86
CA LYS A 110 22.17 0.26 12.58
C LYS A 110 22.21 -1.21 12.14
N THR A 111 21.29 -1.55 11.22
CA THR A 111 21.17 -2.87 10.63
C THR A 111 21.44 -2.80 9.14
N ASP A 112 21.46 -3.95 8.47
CA ASP A 112 21.56 -4.02 7.02
C ASP A 112 20.67 -5.15 6.51
N GLY A 113 20.56 -5.23 5.18
CA GLY A 113 19.77 -6.27 4.54
C GLY A 113 18.31 -5.89 4.34
N ALA A 114 17.54 -6.87 3.90
CA ALA A 114 16.14 -6.67 3.55
C ALA A 114 15.28 -6.48 4.80
N VAL A 115 14.41 -5.48 4.75
CA VAL A 115 13.40 -5.23 5.80
C VAL A 115 12.08 -5.87 5.41
N TRP A 116 11.70 -5.74 4.14
CA TRP A 116 10.40 -6.16 3.63
C TRP A 116 10.50 -7.43 2.79
N MET A 117 9.45 -8.25 2.85
CA MET A 117 9.29 -9.34 1.89
C MET A 117 9.04 -8.74 0.50
N ASP A 118 9.50 -9.43 -0.54
CA ASP A 118 9.35 -8.96 -1.92
C ASP A 118 7.90 -8.84 -2.33
N GLU A 119 7.07 -9.76 -1.88
CA GLU A 119 5.66 -9.80 -2.27
C GLU A 119 4.81 -8.90 -1.39
N SER A 120 3.76 -8.37 -2.00
CA SER A 120 2.72 -7.62 -1.33
C SER A 120 1.37 -8.16 -1.77
N PHE A 121 0.38 -8.10 -0.89
CA PHE A 121 -0.99 -8.47 -1.21
C PHE A 121 -1.77 -7.21 -1.51
N ASP A 122 -2.51 -7.20 -2.60
CA ASP A 122 -3.39 -6.10 -2.96
C ASP A 122 -4.76 -6.62 -3.34
N HIS A 123 -5.76 -5.87 -2.97
CA HIS A 123 -7.16 -6.16 -3.22
C HIS A 123 -7.85 -4.90 -3.69
N ILE A 124 -8.57 -5.01 -4.81
CA ILE A 124 -9.36 -3.88 -5.31
C ILE A 124 -10.67 -3.84 -4.55
N ILE A 125 -10.94 -2.69 -3.95
CA ILE A 125 -12.20 -2.45 -3.24
C ILE A 125 -13.27 -2.13 -4.28
N ARG A 126 -14.34 -2.92 -4.26
CA ARG A 126 -15.36 -2.90 -5.33
C ARG A 126 -16.53 -1.97 -5.06
N HIS A 127 -16.81 -1.67 -3.80
CA HIS A 127 -17.94 -0.83 -3.45
C HIS A 127 -17.70 -0.13 -2.12
N GLU A 128 -18.48 0.91 -1.87
CA GLU A 128 -18.27 1.80 -0.73
C GLU A 128 -18.44 1.10 0.62
N ALA A 129 -19.35 0.14 0.73
CA ALA A 129 -19.54 -0.61 1.96
C ALA A 129 -18.26 -1.38 2.34
N GLU A 130 -17.60 -1.99 1.36
CA GLU A 130 -16.32 -2.67 1.58
C GLU A 130 -15.23 -1.68 1.99
N LEU A 131 -15.19 -0.49 1.39
CA LEU A 131 -14.24 0.54 1.76
C LEU A 131 -14.40 0.93 3.24
N GLN A 132 -15.62 1.17 3.68
CA GLN A 132 -15.89 1.51 5.08
C GLN A 132 -15.50 0.38 6.02
N GLU A 133 -15.78 -0.86 5.65
CA GLU A 133 -15.39 -2.04 6.43
C GLU A 133 -13.87 -2.11 6.60
N LYS A 134 -13.12 -1.89 5.52
CA LYS A 134 -11.65 -1.95 5.56
C LYS A 134 -11.06 -0.78 6.35
N ILE A 135 -11.63 0.41 6.26
CA ILE A 135 -11.21 1.55 7.06
C ILE A 135 -11.41 1.26 8.55
N GLU A 136 -12.54 0.70 8.93
CA GLU A 136 -12.80 0.32 10.32
C GLU A 136 -11.84 -0.77 10.80
N TYR A 137 -11.51 -1.71 9.94
CA TYR A 137 -10.53 -2.75 10.26
C TYR A 137 -9.15 -2.18 10.59
N ILE A 138 -8.75 -1.11 9.90
CA ILE A 138 -7.44 -0.47 10.09
C ILE A 138 -7.39 0.35 11.38
N ARG A 139 -8.50 0.92 11.77
CA ARG A 139 -8.55 1.75 12.99
C ARG A 139 -8.30 0.93 14.28
#